data_6bacb1e7d123ebb58a9d46eff309c4a1
#
_entry.id   6bacb1e7d123ebb58a9d46eff309c4a1
#
_cell.length_a   1.000
_cell.length_b   1.000
_cell.length_c   1.000
_cell.angle_alpha   90.00
_cell.angle_beta   90.00
_cell.angle_gamma   90.00
#
_symmetry.space_group_name_H-M   'P 1'
#
loop_
_entity.id
_entity.type
_entity.pdbx_description
1 polymer ?
#
loop_
_entity_poly.entity_id
_entity_poly.type
_entity_poly.pdbx_seq_one_letter_code
_entity_poly.pdbx_strand_id
1 'polypeptide(L)'
;MKSHKVTFEQAASAPVAAFTALQGLRDKGQIQPGQKVLINGAAGGVGTFAVQIAKSIGADVTGICSTKSVDMLRSIGADHVVDYTHEDFTKSGQRYDLFFDCVGNHSLSASRGVLTSQGIYIAVGGPSGRWMIGPLTRAITAHVLSRFVSQKLVMVLAKPSQKDLTVVRDLMEAGRATPVIDKRYRLSEVPDAIRYLEAGHARGKVVITLEC
;
A
#
# COMPACT_ATOMS: atom_id res chain seq x y z
N MET A 1 -16.78 14.07 12.08
CA MET A 1 -16.24 14.84 13.21
C MET A 1 -14.75 14.54 13.35
N LYS A 2 -13.88 15.54 13.43
CA LYS A 2 -12.45 15.34 13.66
C LYS A 2 -12.23 14.90 15.11
N SER A 3 -11.41 13.87 15.32
CA SER A 3 -10.95 13.49 16.65
C SER A 3 -10.03 14.57 17.25
N HIS A 4 -10.06 14.76 18.57
CA HIS A 4 -9.13 15.64 19.27
C HIS A 4 -7.66 15.17 19.20
N LYS A 5 -7.43 13.90 18.87
CA LYS A 5 -6.09 13.29 18.78
C LYS A 5 -5.49 13.33 17.35
N VAL A 6 -6.27 13.66 16.32
CA VAL A 6 -5.85 13.66 14.92
C VAL A 6 -5.75 15.09 14.42
N THR A 7 -4.60 15.48 13.86
CA THR A 7 -4.40 16.81 13.26
C THR A 7 -5.20 16.96 11.96
N PHE A 8 -5.41 18.20 11.49
CA PHE A 8 -6.06 18.43 10.19
C PHE A 8 -5.26 17.83 9.04
N GLU A 9 -3.94 17.94 9.08
CA GLU A 9 -3.04 17.37 8.08
C GLU A 9 -3.15 15.83 8.03
N GLN A 10 -3.16 15.21 9.20
CA GLN A 10 -3.36 13.76 9.30
C GLN A 10 -4.74 13.36 8.74
N ALA A 11 -5.79 14.08 9.13
CA ALA A 11 -7.14 13.79 8.63
C ALA A 11 -7.25 13.98 7.11
N ALA A 12 -6.63 15.02 6.54
CA ALA A 12 -6.64 15.27 5.10
C ALA A 12 -5.84 14.22 4.29
N SER A 13 -4.76 13.68 4.86
CA SER A 13 -3.88 12.74 4.16
C SER A 13 -4.36 11.29 4.18
N ALA A 14 -5.36 10.94 5.02
CA ALA A 14 -5.79 9.57 5.23
C ALA A 14 -6.75 9.00 4.16
N PRO A 15 -7.86 9.67 3.73
CA PRO A 15 -9.04 8.99 3.19
C PRO A 15 -8.76 8.00 2.07
N VAL A 16 -8.27 8.46 0.91
CA VAL A 16 -8.09 7.58 -0.26
C VAL A 16 -7.04 6.49 0.01
N ALA A 17 -5.91 6.87 0.60
CA ALA A 17 -4.80 5.93 0.84
C ALA A 17 -5.17 4.87 1.87
N ALA A 18 -5.79 5.29 2.99
CA ALA A 18 -6.21 4.37 4.05
C ALA A 18 -7.37 3.46 3.60
N PHE A 19 -8.34 3.98 2.81
CA PHE A 19 -9.41 3.14 2.24
C PHE A 19 -8.84 2.06 1.33
N THR A 20 -7.92 2.44 0.45
CA THR A 20 -7.29 1.50 -0.47
C THR A 20 -6.57 0.39 0.29
N ALA A 21 -5.79 0.75 1.30
CA ALA A 21 -5.10 -0.21 2.14
C ALA A 21 -6.09 -1.10 2.93
N LEU A 22 -7.07 -0.49 3.61
CA LEU A 22 -8.04 -1.21 4.43
C LEU A 22 -8.90 -2.18 3.60
N GLN A 23 -9.52 -1.69 2.52
CA GLN A 23 -10.38 -2.51 1.67
C GLN A 23 -9.57 -3.59 0.94
N GLY A 24 -8.34 -3.27 0.54
CA GLY A 24 -7.45 -4.24 -0.07
C GLY A 24 -7.08 -5.38 0.88
N LEU A 25 -6.66 -5.07 2.08
CA LEU A 25 -6.25 -6.07 3.07
C LEU A 25 -7.44 -6.81 3.67
N ARG A 26 -8.47 -6.08 4.14
CA ARG A 26 -9.63 -6.65 4.82
C ARG A 26 -10.58 -7.36 3.87
N ASP A 27 -11.04 -6.67 2.80
CA ASP A 27 -12.17 -7.15 1.98
C ASP A 27 -11.70 -8.05 0.85
N LYS A 28 -10.54 -7.74 0.24
CA LYS A 28 -9.98 -8.51 -0.88
C LYS A 28 -9.00 -9.57 -0.44
N GLY A 29 -8.12 -9.21 0.48
CA GLY A 29 -7.10 -10.10 1.03
C GLY A 29 -7.62 -10.99 2.14
N GLN A 30 -8.71 -10.60 2.82
CA GLN A 30 -9.25 -11.32 3.97
C GLN A 30 -8.17 -11.71 4.98
N ILE A 31 -7.21 -10.76 5.18
CA ILE A 31 -6.02 -10.96 5.99
C ILE A 31 -6.37 -11.47 7.40
N GLN A 32 -5.60 -12.43 7.87
CA GLN A 32 -5.74 -13.03 9.20
C GLN A 32 -4.47 -12.82 10.04
N PRO A 33 -4.58 -12.83 11.38
CA PRO A 33 -3.42 -12.81 12.27
C PRO A 33 -2.44 -13.95 11.93
N GLY A 34 -1.15 -13.65 11.99
CA GLY A 34 -0.07 -14.61 11.72
C GLY A 34 0.24 -14.86 10.24
N GLN A 35 -0.56 -14.36 9.32
CA GLN A 35 -0.25 -14.47 7.89
C GLN A 35 0.95 -13.63 7.50
N LYS A 36 1.75 -14.14 6.55
CA LYS A 36 2.87 -13.42 5.93
C LYS A 36 2.40 -12.54 4.80
N VAL A 37 2.62 -11.23 4.94
CA VAL A 37 2.18 -10.22 3.98
C VAL A 37 3.39 -9.52 3.37
N LEU A 38 3.49 -9.54 2.05
CA LEU A 38 4.45 -8.76 1.29
C LEU A 38 3.78 -7.49 0.77
N ILE A 39 4.41 -6.33 0.98
CA ILE A 39 3.89 -5.04 0.52
C ILE A 39 4.93 -4.38 -0.38
N ASN A 40 4.67 -4.32 -1.70
CA ASN A 40 5.51 -3.62 -2.67
C ASN A 40 5.09 -2.15 -2.77
N GLY A 41 6.07 -1.25 -2.73
CA GLY A 41 5.82 0.20 -2.59
C GLY A 41 5.38 0.58 -1.18
N ALA A 42 5.89 -0.13 -0.17
CA ALA A 42 5.53 0.03 1.24
C ALA A 42 5.80 1.45 1.76
N ALA A 43 6.76 2.18 1.19
CA ALA A 43 7.08 3.56 1.56
C ALA A 43 6.16 4.62 0.94
N GLY A 44 5.26 4.26 0.03
CA GLY A 44 4.33 5.18 -0.62
C GLY A 44 3.10 5.50 0.24
N GLY A 45 2.25 6.41 -0.26
CA GLY A 45 1.08 6.88 0.49
C GLY A 45 0.09 5.80 0.89
N VAL A 46 -0.16 4.80 0.03
CA VAL A 46 -1.01 3.62 0.35
C VAL A 46 -0.21 2.59 1.15
N GLY A 47 1.05 2.35 0.76
CA GLY A 47 1.91 1.33 1.35
C GLY A 47 2.14 1.54 2.84
N THR A 48 2.37 2.79 3.27
CA THR A 48 2.56 3.12 4.70
C THR A 48 1.33 2.82 5.55
N PHE A 49 0.12 3.01 5.02
CA PHE A 49 -1.11 2.57 5.68
C PHE A 49 -1.25 1.05 5.64
N ALA A 50 -0.91 0.41 4.52
CA ALA A 50 -1.00 -1.04 4.40
C ALA A 50 -0.11 -1.76 5.43
N VAL A 51 1.13 -1.30 5.64
CA VAL A 51 2.02 -1.82 6.68
C VAL A 51 1.35 -1.75 8.05
N GLN A 52 0.91 -0.56 8.46
CA GLN A 52 0.34 -0.34 9.79
C GLN A 52 -0.98 -1.09 10.00
N ILE A 53 -1.86 -1.11 8.99
CA ILE A 53 -3.13 -1.83 9.06
C ILE A 53 -2.88 -3.34 9.16
N ALA A 54 -1.98 -3.91 8.34
CA ALA A 54 -1.63 -5.32 8.41
C ALA A 54 -1.05 -5.69 9.79
N LYS A 55 -0.17 -4.84 10.34
CA LYS A 55 0.35 -5.02 11.71
C LYS A 55 -0.75 -4.93 12.75
N SER A 56 -1.69 -4.01 12.62
CA SER A 56 -2.80 -3.87 13.59
C SER A 56 -3.72 -5.08 13.64
N ILE A 57 -3.72 -5.91 12.56
CA ILE A 57 -4.45 -7.18 12.47
C ILE A 57 -3.61 -8.34 13.04
N GLY A 58 -2.29 -8.16 13.21
CA GLY A 58 -1.39 -9.20 13.74
C GLY A 58 -0.68 -10.00 12.64
N ALA A 59 -0.53 -9.47 11.45
CA ALA A 59 0.23 -10.10 10.37
C ALA A 59 1.75 -9.97 10.58
N ASP A 60 2.52 -10.86 9.95
CA ASP A 60 3.96 -10.77 9.75
C ASP A 60 4.22 -10.00 8.44
N VAL A 61 4.71 -8.76 8.54
CA VAL A 61 4.75 -7.80 7.44
C VAL A 61 6.16 -7.61 6.91
N THR A 62 6.34 -7.93 5.63
CA THR A 62 7.54 -7.59 4.85
C THR A 62 7.23 -6.40 3.93
N GLY A 63 7.93 -5.29 4.13
CA GLY A 63 7.81 -4.09 3.28
C GLY A 63 8.96 -3.97 2.29
N ILE A 64 8.66 -3.66 1.02
CA ILE A 64 9.67 -3.41 -0.02
C ILE A 64 9.78 -1.91 -0.23
N CYS A 65 11.02 -1.37 -0.13
CA CYS A 65 11.32 0.04 -0.34
C CYS A 65 12.76 0.26 -0.85
N SER A 66 13.16 1.51 -1.06
CA SER A 66 14.56 1.86 -1.26
C SER A 66 15.27 2.07 0.08
N THR A 67 16.62 2.04 0.06
CA THR A 67 17.49 2.26 1.23
C THR A 67 17.05 3.44 2.09
N LYS A 68 16.66 4.56 1.47
CA LYS A 68 16.25 5.80 2.17
C LYS A 68 15.00 5.65 3.04
N SER A 69 14.24 4.57 2.88
CA SER A 69 12.95 4.37 3.57
C SER A 69 12.95 3.18 4.54
N VAL A 70 14.06 2.49 4.68
CA VAL A 70 14.18 1.29 5.52
C VAL A 70 13.81 1.58 6.97
N ASP A 71 14.43 2.61 7.56
CA ASP A 71 14.19 2.97 8.96
C ASP A 71 12.77 3.45 9.20
N MET A 72 12.20 4.19 8.25
CA MET A 72 10.81 4.62 8.31
C MET A 72 9.87 3.41 8.32
N LEU A 73 10.07 2.41 7.45
CA LEU A 73 9.22 1.21 7.42
C LEU A 73 9.29 0.42 8.73
N ARG A 74 10.49 0.28 9.31
CA ARG A 74 10.66 -0.34 10.62
C ARG A 74 9.92 0.44 11.70
N SER A 75 10.02 1.76 11.69
CA SER A 75 9.36 2.62 12.69
C SER A 75 7.84 2.56 12.65
N ILE A 76 7.23 2.27 11.48
CA ILE A 76 5.78 2.09 11.33
C ILE A 76 5.31 0.64 11.46
N GLY A 77 6.22 -0.28 11.84
CA GLY A 77 5.88 -1.63 12.27
C GLY A 77 6.11 -2.74 11.24
N ALA A 78 6.88 -2.52 10.17
CA ALA A 78 7.31 -3.63 9.32
C ALA A 78 8.26 -4.56 10.09
N ASP A 79 7.95 -5.88 10.11
CA ASP A 79 8.79 -6.89 10.76
C ASP A 79 10.07 -7.14 9.95
N HIS A 80 9.92 -7.12 8.62
CA HIS A 80 10.99 -7.32 7.66
C HIS A 80 10.96 -6.22 6.61
N VAL A 81 12.15 -5.82 6.16
CA VAL A 81 12.27 -4.81 5.09
C VAL A 81 13.23 -5.34 4.04
N VAL A 82 12.78 -5.34 2.79
CA VAL A 82 13.56 -5.64 1.61
C VAL A 82 13.93 -4.34 0.90
N ASP A 83 15.20 -4.07 0.77
CA ASP A 83 15.72 -2.94 0.00
C ASP A 83 15.91 -3.36 -1.46
N TYR A 84 14.99 -2.94 -2.34
CA TYR A 84 15.02 -3.30 -3.75
C TYR A 84 16.24 -2.76 -4.52
N THR A 85 17.01 -1.85 -3.90
CA THR A 85 18.26 -1.34 -4.51
C THR A 85 19.42 -2.31 -4.35
N HIS A 86 19.32 -3.27 -3.43
CA HIS A 86 20.34 -4.24 -3.10
C HIS A 86 19.90 -5.68 -3.35
N GLU A 87 18.61 -5.98 -3.24
CA GLU A 87 18.13 -7.35 -3.36
C GLU A 87 16.81 -7.46 -4.16
N ASP A 88 16.63 -8.59 -4.82
CA ASP A 88 15.41 -8.92 -5.56
C ASP A 88 14.56 -9.90 -4.75
N PHE A 89 13.47 -9.39 -4.18
CA PHE A 89 12.56 -10.19 -3.36
C PHE A 89 12.00 -11.42 -4.11
N THR A 90 11.91 -11.38 -5.43
CA THR A 90 11.39 -12.49 -6.22
C THR A 90 12.33 -13.70 -6.23
N LYS A 91 13.60 -13.50 -5.82
CA LYS A 91 14.65 -14.53 -5.77
C LYS A 91 14.97 -15.00 -4.35
N SER A 92 14.34 -14.43 -3.33
CA SER A 92 14.62 -14.75 -1.92
C SER A 92 14.21 -16.16 -1.49
N GLY A 93 13.39 -16.85 -2.27
CA GLY A 93 12.80 -18.15 -1.89
C GLY A 93 11.67 -18.04 -0.85
N GLN A 94 11.43 -16.86 -0.27
CA GLN A 94 10.33 -16.64 0.66
C GLN A 94 8.97 -16.77 -0.02
N ARG A 95 7.96 -17.19 0.77
CA ARG A 95 6.57 -17.32 0.31
C ARG A 95 5.66 -16.56 1.25
N TYR A 96 4.66 -15.88 0.66
CA TYR A 96 3.73 -15.02 1.35
C TYR A 96 2.29 -15.49 1.10
N ASP A 97 1.44 -15.30 2.11
CA ASP A 97 0.01 -15.59 1.99
C ASP A 97 -0.72 -14.49 1.23
N LEU A 98 -0.17 -13.27 1.31
CA LEU A 98 -0.73 -12.12 0.64
C LEU A 98 0.39 -11.24 0.07
N PHE A 99 0.25 -10.86 -1.20
CA PHE A 99 1.12 -9.89 -1.85
C PHE A 99 0.30 -8.64 -2.24
N PHE A 100 0.52 -7.55 -1.54
CA PHE A 100 -0.12 -6.25 -1.75
C PHE A 100 0.81 -5.38 -2.61
N ASP A 101 0.48 -5.22 -3.89
CA ASP A 101 1.37 -4.58 -4.87
C ASP A 101 0.84 -3.19 -5.28
N CYS A 102 1.50 -2.13 -4.77
CA CYS A 102 1.21 -0.73 -5.10
C CYS A 102 2.01 -0.21 -6.30
N VAL A 103 2.92 -1.01 -6.88
CA VAL A 103 3.85 -0.56 -7.94
C VAL A 103 3.59 -1.26 -9.27
N GLY A 104 3.40 -2.56 -9.26
CA GLY A 104 3.11 -3.35 -10.45
C GLY A 104 4.29 -3.45 -11.43
N ASN A 105 5.53 -3.39 -10.96
CA ASN A 105 6.76 -3.37 -11.77
C ASN A 105 7.33 -4.76 -12.09
N HIS A 106 6.73 -5.83 -11.54
CA HIS A 106 7.15 -7.21 -11.82
C HIS A 106 6.14 -7.94 -12.72
N SER A 107 6.60 -8.99 -13.40
CA SER A 107 5.71 -9.85 -14.17
C SER A 107 4.76 -10.60 -13.24
N LEU A 108 3.58 -10.96 -13.76
CA LEU A 108 2.60 -11.74 -13.00
C LEU A 108 3.17 -13.10 -12.56
N SER A 109 4.02 -13.71 -13.39
CA SER A 109 4.69 -14.97 -13.05
C SER A 109 5.63 -14.80 -11.86
N ALA A 110 6.48 -13.74 -11.86
CA ALA A 110 7.36 -13.44 -10.73
C ALA A 110 6.57 -13.14 -9.45
N SER A 111 5.51 -12.34 -9.56
CA SER A 111 4.62 -12.01 -8.43
C SER A 111 3.94 -13.25 -7.84
N ARG A 112 3.53 -14.18 -8.68
CA ARG A 112 2.97 -15.47 -8.25
C ARG A 112 4.02 -16.38 -7.62
N GLY A 113 5.26 -16.32 -8.12
CA GLY A 113 6.39 -17.09 -7.60
C GLY A 113 6.70 -16.83 -6.14
N VAL A 114 6.31 -15.68 -5.58
CA VAL A 114 6.50 -15.35 -4.15
C VAL A 114 5.27 -15.64 -3.28
N LEU A 115 4.20 -16.18 -3.85
CA LEU A 115 3.00 -16.55 -3.09
C LEU A 115 3.03 -18.02 -2.67
N THR A 116 2.38 -18.33 -1.56
CA THR A 116 2.00 -19.70 -1.21
C THR A 116 1.02 -20.25 -2.23
N SER A 117 0.76 -21.57 -2.21
CA SER A 117 -0.18 -22.21 -3.14
C SER A 117 -1.60 -21.65 -3.06
N GLN A 118 -2.02 -21.13 -1.90
CA GLN A 118 -3.33 -20.51 -1.66
C GLN A 118 -3.23 -18.98 -1.56
N GLY A 119 -2.08 -18.41 -1.88
CA GLY A 119 -1.80 -16.98 -1.69
C GLY A 119 -2.65 -16.07 -2.56
N ILE A 120 -2.80 -14.83 -2.12
CA ILE A 120 -3.61 -13.81 -2.79
C ILE A 120 -2.69 -12.68 -3.28
N TYR A 121 -2.70 -12.40 -4.59
CA TYR A 121 -2.10 -11.21 -5.18
C TYR A 121 -3.14 -10.10 -5.27
N ILE A 122 -2.82 -8.95 -4.69
CA ILE A 122 -3.66 -7.76 -4.68
C ILE A 122 -2.96 -6.64 -5.45
N ALA A 123 -3.47 -6.32 -6.64
CA ALA A 123 -3.02 -5.17 -7.41
C ALA A 123 -3.71 -3.90 -6.92
N VAL A 124 -2.92 -2.88 -6.58
CA VAL A 124 -3.37 -1.57 -6.13
C VAL A 124 -2.84 -0.51 -7.10
N GLY A 125 -3.75 0.08 -7.88
CA GLY A 125 -3.34 0.99 -8.93
C GLY A 125 -2.79 0.29 -10.17
N GLY A 126 -2.32 1.08 -11.12
CA GLY A 126 -1.68 0.60 -12.35
C GLY A 126 -0.31 1.25 -12.51
N PRO A 127 0.56 0.75 -13.39
CA PRO A 127 1.82 1.41 -13.69
C PRO A 127 1.56 2.86 -14.10
N SER A 128 2.20 3.77 -13.39
CA SER A 128 2.20 5.19 -13.70
C SER A 128 2.89 5.39 -15.06
N GLY A 129 2.13 5.71 -16.07
CA GLY A 129 2.65 6.01 -17.39
C GLY A 129 2.26 5.00 -18.46
N ARG A 130 1.35 5.46 -19.34
CA ARG A 130 0.98 4.88 -20.63
C ARG A 130 0.22 3.55 -20.52
N TRP A 131 -1.15 3.68 -20.50
CA TRP A 131 -2.00 2.75 -21.19
C TRP A 131 -3.09 2.04 -20.45
N MET A 132 -4.27 2.41 -20.86
CA MET A 132 -5.52 1.72 -20.54
C MET A 132 -5.61 0.28 -21.06
N ILE A 133 -4.64 -0.18 -21.87
CA ILE A 133 -4.61 -1.56 -22.40
C ILE A 133 -3.95 -2.54 -21.42
N GLY A 134 -2.97 -2.10 -20.62
CA GLY A 134 -2.27 -2.96 -19.66
C GLY A 134 -3.16 -3.57 -18.57
N PRO A 135 -4.08 -2.81 -17.95
CA PRO A 135 -5.00 -3.37 -16.96
C PRO A 135 -5.97 -4.41 -17.53
N LEU A 136 -6.44 -4.20 -18.78
CA LEU A 136 -7.42 -5.12 -19.40
C LEU A 136 -6.77 -6.47 -19.77
N THR A 137 -5.58 -6.45 -20.34
CA THR A 137 -4.83 -7.69 -20.66
C THR A 137 -4.43 -8.44 -19.39
N ARG A 138 -4.02 -7.74 -18.33
CA ARG A 138 -3.73 -8.33 -17.01
C ARG A 138 -4.98 -8.94 -16.38
N ALA A 139 -6.13 -8.27 -16.45
CA ALA A 139 -7.40 -8.78 -15.93
C ALA A 139 -7.85 -10.05 -16.68
N ILE A 140 -7.74 -10.07 -18.01
CA ILE A 140 -8.08 -11.24 -18.84
C ILE A 140 -7.12 -12.39 -18.55
N THR A 141 -5.80 -12.14 -18.51
CA THR A 141 -4.79 -13.16 -18.18
C THR A 141 -4.99 -13.69 -16.76
N ALA A 142 -5.30 -12.82 -15.80
CA ALA A 142 -5.61 -13.21 -14.42
C ALA A 142 -6.85 -14.10 -14.34
N HIS A 143 -7.90 -13.78 -15.10
CA HIS A 143 -9.14 -14.55 -15.10
C HIS A 143 -8.97 -15.94 -15.73
N VAL A 144 -8.23 -16.05 -16.81
CA VAL A 144 -7.93 -17.34 -17.47
C VAL A 144 -7.01 -18.19 -16.62
N LEU A 145 -5.97 -17.61 -16.01
CA LEU A 145 -5.04 -18.32 -15.13
C LEU A 145 -5.67 -18.74 -13.80
N SER A 146 -6.64 -18.00 -13.26
CA SER A 146 -7.32 -18.34 -12.00
C SER A 146 -8.10 -19.66 -12.05
N ARG A 147 -8.47 -20.14 -13.24
CA ARG A 147 -9.12 -21.44 -13.42
C ARG A 147 -8.18 -22.65 -13.26
N PHE A 148 -6.87 -22.42 -13.39
CA PHE A 148 -5.87 -23.50 -13.37
C PHE A 148 -4.95 -23.45 -12.15
N VAL A 149 -5.15 -22.48 -11.25
CA VAL A 149 -4.25 -22.24 -10.10
C VAL A 149 -5.04 -21.86 -8.88
N SER A 150 -4.65 -22.40 -7.75
CA SER A 150 -5.28 -22.15 -6.44
C SER A 150 -5.07 -20.70 -5.93
N GLN A 151 -4.08 -19.98 -6.47
CA GLN A 151 -3.78 -18.59 -6.11
C GLN A 151 -4.84 -17.62 -6.66
N LYS A 152 -5.28 -16.67 -5.84
CA LYS A 152 -6.25 -15.64 -6.23
C LYS A 152 -5.53 -14.37 -6.70
N LEU A 153 -6.04 -13.75 -7.76
CA LEU A 153 -5.58 -12.46 -8.27
C LEU A 153 -6.75 -11.49 -8.24
N VAL A 154 -6.58 -10.40 -7.51
CA VAL A 154 -7.63 -9.40 -7.31
C VAL A 154 -7.09 -8.00 -7.52
N MET A 155 -7.95 -7.08 -7.98
CA MET A 155 -7.63 -5.67 -8.10
C MET A 155 -8.45 -4.88 -7.07
N VAL A 156 -7.82 -3.90 -6.45
CA VAL A 156 -8.48 -2.96 -5.55
C VAL A 156 -8.87 -1.71 -6.31
N LEU A 157 -10.15 -1.43 -6.34
CA LEU A 157 -10.70 -0.13 -6.67
C LEU A 157 -11.38 0.40 -5.41
N ALA A 158 -10.72 1.32 -4.73
CA ALA A 158 -11.22 1.85 -3.47
C ALA A 158 -12.54 2.60 -3.66
N LYS A 159 -13.50 2.36 -2.78
CA LYS A 159 -14.80 3.04 -2.78
C LYS A 159 -14.91 3.90 -1.53
N PRO A 160 -15.32 5.17 -1.64
CA PRO A 160 -15.62 5.98 -0.47
C PRO A 160 -16.69 5.31 0.41
N SER A 161 -16.41 5.20 1.70
CA SER A 161 -17.30 4.54 2.67
C SER A 161 -17.21 5.26 4.02
N GLN A 162 -18.34 5.74 4.52
CA GLN A 162 -18.40 6.34 5.84
C GLN A 162 -18.05 5.34 6.95
N LYS A 163 -18.44 4.07 6.77
CA LYS A 163 -18.10 2.99 7.70
C LYS A 163 -16.57 2.80 7.76
N ASP A 164 -15.91 2.77 6.61
CA ASP A 164 -14.45 2.60 6.55
C ASP A 164 -13.72 3.83 7.09
N LEU A 165 -14.26 5.03 6.85
CA LEU A 165 -13.73 6.26 7.45
C LEU A 165 -13.75 6.20 8.98
N THR A 166 -14.82 5.64 9.57
CA THR A 166 -14.90 5.41 11.00
C THR A 166 -13.82 4.44 11.48
N VAL A 167 -13.63 3.32 10.79
CA VAL A 167 -12.56 2.35 11.12
C VAL A 167 -11.18 3.00 11.03
N VAL A 168 -10.92 3.76 9.96
CA VAL A 168 -9.63 4.47 9.79
C VAL A 168 -9.43 5.48 10.92
N ARG A 169 -10.45 6.27 11.28
CA ARG A 169 -10.40 7.20 12.42
C ARG A 169 -10.03 6.44 13.71
N ASP A 170 -10.72 5.36 14.01
CA ASP A 170 -10.51 4.59 15.24
C ASP A 170 -9.08 4.01 15.31
N LEU A 171 -8.53 3.55 14.18
CA LEU A 171 -7.13 3.12 14.07
C LEU A 171 -6.16 4.28 14.32
N MET A 172 -6.45 5.47 13.78
CA MET A 172 -5.63 6.66 14.00
C MET A 172 -5.69 7.14 15.45
N GLU A 173 -6.85 7.17 16.05
CA GLU A 173 -7.04 7.54 17.48
C GLU A 173 -6.34 6.58 18.43
N ALA A 174 -6.30 5.29 18.07
CA ALA A 174 -5.60 4.26 18.82
C ALA A 174 -4.08 4.26 18.57
N GLY A 175 -3.56 5.12 17.66
CA GLY A 175 -2.15 5.15 17.27
C GLY A 175 -1.70 3.92 16.47
N ARG A 176 -2.64 3.13 15.95
CA ARG A 176 -2.37 1.91 15.18
C ARG A 176 -2.12 2.16 13.69
N ALA A 177 -2.57 3.31 13.18
CA ALA A 177 -2.30 3.75 11.82
C ALA A 177 -2.19 5.28 11.79
N THR A 178 -1.01 5.80 11.53
CA THR A 178 -0.74 7.23 11.46
C THR A 178 -0.22 7.57 10.08
N PRO A 179 -0.77 8.59 9.39
CA PRO A 179 -0.23 9.03 8.11
C PRO A 179 1.23 9.43 8.21
N VAL A 180 2.08 8.88 7.38
CA VAL A 180 3.44 9.37 7.20
C VAL A 180 3.37 10.58 6.27
N ILE A 181 3.68 11.77 6.79
CA ILE A 181 3.72 13.01 6.01
C ILE A 181 5.17 13.30 5.65
N ASP A 182 5.48 13.21 4.36
CA ASP A 182 6.82 13.44 3.83
C ASP A 182 7.13 14.92 3.68
N LYS A 183 6.25 15.67 3.01
CA LYS A 183 6.40 17.10 2.80
C LYS A 183 5.11 17.88 2.97
N ARG A 184 5.29 19.13 3.33
CA ARG A 184 4.24 20.16 3.40
C ARG A 184 4.55 21.26 2.41
N TYR A 185 3.53 21.72 1.71
CA TYR A 185 3.61 22.83 0.77
C TYR A 185 2.49 23.83 1.05
N ARG A 186 2.72 25.09 0.80
CA ARG A 186 1.70 26.12 0.82
C ARG A 186 0.80 26.01 -0.42
N LEU A 187 -0.36 26.61 -0.39
CA LEU A 187 -1.26 26.63 -1.56
C LEU A 187 -0.59 27.21 -2.81
N SER A 188 0.24 28.25 -2.65
CA SER A 188 1.02 28.86 -3.74
C SER A 188 2.09 27.92 -4.34
N GLU A 189 2.49 26.88 -3.62
CA GLU A 189 3.54 25.93 -4.00
C GLU A 189 2.97 24.61 -4.58
N VAL A 190 1.67 24.55 -4.87
CA VAL A 190 1.02 23.35 -5.46
C VAL A 190 1.72 22.83 -6.71
N PRO A 191 2.20 23.68 -7.66
CA PRO A 191 2.95 23.21 -8.82
C PRO A 191 4.23 22.45 -8.44
N ASP A 192 4.93 22.88 -7.38
CA ASP A 192 6.14 22.21 -6.88
C ASP A 192 5.80 20.88 -6.20
N ALA A 193 4.70 20.85 -5.43
CA ALA A 193 4.20 19.64 -4.83
C ALA A 193 3.84 18.57 -5.88
N ILE A 194 3.22 18.98 -6.99
CA ILE A 194 2.88 18.07 -8.10
C ILE A 194 4.17 17.56 -8.76
N ARG A 195 5.12 18.43 -9.09
CA ARG A 195 6.42 18.02 -9.65
C ARG A 195 7.15 17.04 -8.73
N TYR A 196 7.09 17.28 -7.43
CA TYR A 196 7.68 16.36 -6.45
C TYR A 196 7.02 14.98 -6.47
N LEU A 197 5.69 14.92 -6.56
CA LEU A 197 4.95 13.64 -6.67
C LEU A 197 5.24 12.93 -8.00
N GLU A 198 5.32 13.66 -9.11
CA GLU A 198 5.62 13.10 -10.44
C GLU A 198 7.04 12.52 -10.52
N ALA A 199 7.99 13.05 -9.73
CA ALA A 199 9.32 12.46 -9.59
C ALA A 199 9.31 11.06 -8.95
N GLY A 200 8.18 10.63 -8.34
CA GLY A 200 7.97 9.25 -7.88
C GLY A 200 8.73 8.86 -6.62
N HIS A 201 9.29 9.82 -5.88
CA HIS A 201 10.14 9.54 -4.72
C HIS A 201 9.52 9.94 -3.37
N ALA A 202 8.24 10.30 -3.35
CA ALA A 202 7.54 10.68 -2.12
C ALA A 202 7.44 9.49 -1.14
N ARG A 203 7.78 9.75 0.12
CA ARG A 203 7.76 8.79 1.22
C ARG A 203 6.51 9.03 2.08
N GLY A 204 5.41 8.41 1.74
CA GLY A 204 4.13 8.66 2.38
C GLY A 204 3.30 9.71 1.65
N LYS A 205 2.82 10.73 2.37
CA LYS A 205 1.87 11.73 1.89
C LYS A 205 2.50 13.12 1.77
N VAL A 206 2.07 13.83 0.75
CA VAL A 206 2.33 15.27 0.59
C VAL A 206 1.07 16.02 0.97
N VAL A 207 1.21 17.06 1.78
CA VAL A 207 0.10 17.86 2.30
C VAL A 207 0.22 19.30 1.83
N ILE A 208 -0.89 19.86 1.38
CA ILE A 208 -1.02 21.28 1.10
C ILE A 208 -1.64 21.95 2.32
N THR A 209 -0.96 22.95 2.87
CA THR A 209 -1.43 23.72 4.00
C THR A 209 -2.02 25.04 3.55
N LEU A 210 -3.16 25.39 4.14
CA LEU A 210 -3.74 26.72 4.01
C LEU A 210 -3.25 27.53 5.23
N GLU A 211 -2.45 28.54 5.00
CA GLU A 211 -2.13 29.50 6.05
C GLU A 211 -3.35 30.40 6.27
N CYS A 212 -3.85 30.43 7.50
CA CYS A 212 -4.80 31.44 7.96
C CYS A 212 -4.05 32.71 8.34
#